data_bed01c56ee8e8ad15057a47782cc5ef9
#
_entry.id   bed01c56ee8e8ad15057a47782cc5ef9
#
_cell.length_a   1.000
_cell.length_b   1.000
_cell.length_c   1.000
_cell.angle_alpha   90.00
_cell.angle_beta   90.00
_cell.angle_gamma   90.00
#
_symmetry.space_group_name_H-M   'P 1'
#
loop_
_entity.id
_entity.type
_entity.pdbx_description
1 polymer ?
#
loop_
_entity_poly.entity_id
_entity_poly.type
_entity_poly.pdbx_seq_one_letter_code
_entity_poly.pdbx_strand_id
1 'polypeptide(L)'
;MFEFDENQNLLVDCVYFDPRFPSYIFVAIDGVYYKMRTAGNDWKNGHDIAALLQPAPHYTPAEKAKTERDTVILSFMLRMARKDQVEK
;
A
#
# COMPACT_ATOMS: atom_id res chain seq x y z
N MET A 1 -6.23 -2.33 -13.83
CA MET A 1 -6.72 -3.63 -13.34
C MET A 1 -5.79 -4.15 -12.27
N PHE A 2 -6.35 -4.69 -11.21
CA PHE A 2 -5.55 -5.23 -10.11
C PHE A 2 -5.12 -6.66 -10.41
N GLU A 3 -3.88 -6.97 -10.07
CA GLU A 3 -3.32 -8.30 -10.25
C GLU A 3 -2.89 -8.86 -8.91
N PHE A 4 -2.94 -10.19 -8.78
CA PHE A 4 -2.63 -10.87 -7.54
C PHE A 4 -1.67 -12.03 -7.82
N ASP A 5 -0.82 -12.35 -6.85
CA ASP A 5 0.06 -13.49 -6.97
C ASP A 5 -0.67 -14.78 -6.54
N GLU A 6 0.04 -15.90 -6.57
CA GLU A 6 -0.55 -17.20 -6.23
C GLU A 6 -0.94 -17.29 -4.76
N ASN A 7 -0.40 -16.44 -3.90
CA ASN A 7 -0.76 -16.37 -2.48
C ASN A 7 -1.81 -15.31 -2.22
N GLN A 8 -2.42 -14.75 -3.27
CA GLN A 8 -3.48 -13.76 -3.20
C GLN A 8 -3.03 -12.43 -2.61
N ASN A 9 -1.76 -12.09 -2.76
CA ASN A 9 -1.25 -10.78 -2.43
C ASN A 9 -1.43 -9.84 -3.61
N LEU A 10 -1.76 -8.59 -3.32
CA LEU A 10 -1.90 -7.58 -4.35
C LEU A 10 -0.52 -7.13 -4.85
N LEU A 11 -0.34 -7.18 -6.18
CA LEU A 11 0.88 -6.71 -6.81
C LEU A 11 0.74 -5.23 -7.14
N VAL A 12 1.73 -4.44 -6.73
CA VAL A 12 1.74 -3.01 -7.00
C VAL A 12 3.09 -2.62 -7.58
N ASP A 13 3.11 -1.52 -8.32
CA ASP A 13 4.34 -1.04 -8.94
C ASP A 13 5.24 -0.32 -7.94
N CYS A 14 4.65 0.40 -7.01
CA CYS A 14 5.41 1.14 -6.02
C CYS A 14 4.52 1.42 -4.81
N VAL A 15 5.12 1.41 -3.63
CA VAL A 15 4.46 1.79 -2.38
C VAL A 15 5.13 3.04 -1.84
N TYR A 16 4.34 3.98 -1.36
CA TYR A 16 4.83 5.24 -0.81
C TYR A 16 4.38 5.39 0.65
N PHE A 17 5.34 5.59 1.53
CA PHE A 17 5.10 5.91 2.94
C PHE A 17 5.44 7.40 3.10
N ASP A 18 4.43 8.23 2.99
CA ASP A 18 4.61 9.68 2.89
C ASP A 18 4.43 10.32 4.26
N PRO A 19 5.46 11.00 4.78
CA PRO A 19 5.37 11.62 6.11
C PRO A 19 4.35 12.76 6.20
N ARG A 20 3.92 13.33 5.06
CA ARG A 20 2.86 14.34 5.06
C ARG A 20 1.50 13.73 5.40
N PHE A 21 1.34 12.44 5.17
CA PHE A 21 0.07 11.73 5.36
C PHE A 21 0.30 10.44 6.14
N PRO A 22 0.66 10.55 7.43
CA PRO A 22 1.05 9.35 8.19
C PRO A 22 -0.10 8.36 8.41
N SER A 23 -1.33 8.80 8.22
CA SER A 23 -2.51 7.92 8.36
C SER A 23 -2.83 7.14 7.10
N TYR A 24 -2.07 7.33 6.02
CA TYR A 24 -2.34 6.68 4.74
C TYR A 24 -1.10 6.04 4.17
N ILE A 25 -1.34 5.00 3.36
CA ILE A 25 -0.34 4.40 2.49
C ILE A 25 -0.82 4.66 1.06
N PHE A 26 0.10 5.06 0.21
CA PHE A 26 -0.19 5.29 -1.21
C PHE A 26 0.50 4.22 -2.05
N VAL A 27 -0.17 3.80 -3.11
CA VAL A 27 0.40 2.82 -4.04
C VAL A 27 0.17 3.28 -5.46
N ALA A 28 1.08 2.88 -6.35
CA ALA A 28 0.92 3.09 -7.78
C ALA A 28 0.67 1.73 -8.44
N ILE A 29 -0.38 1.66 -9.25
CA ILE A 29 -0.72 0.47 -10.03
C ILE A 29 -1.06 0.95 -11.44
N ASP A 30 -0.30 0.51 -12.43
CA ASP A 30 -0.49 0.89 -13.83
C ASP A 30 -0.55 2.41 -14.03
N GLY A 31 0.30 3.14 -13.32
CA GLY A 31 0.39 4.59 -13.45
C GLY A 31 -0.71 5.36 -12.72
N VAL A 32 -1.55 4.68 -11.97
CA VAL A 32 -2.62 5.31 -11.20
C VAL A 32 -2.32 5.20 -9.72
N TYR A 33 -2.51 6.30 -8.98
CA TYR A 33 -2.29 6.31 -7.55
C TYR A 33 -3.56 5.96 -6.78
N TYR A 34 -3.38 5.18 -5.72
CA TYR A 34 -4.44 4.81 -4.79
C TYR A 34 -3.96 5.04 -3.37
N LYS A 35 -4.90 5.15 -2.44
CA LYS A 35 -4.58 5.31 -1.03
C LYS A 35 -5.43 4.38 -0.19
N MET A 36 -4.92 4.02 1.00
CA MET A 36 -5.68 3.35 2.03
C MET A 36 -5.18 3.80 3.40
N ARG A 37 -6.03 3.70 4.40
CA ARG A 37 -5.63 4.05 5.77
C ARG A 37 -4.68 2.99 6.32
N THR A 38 -3.75 3.43 7.17
CA THR A 38 -2.77 2.52 7.76
C THR A 38 -3.32 1.73 8.93
N ALA A 39 -4.43 2.15 9.52
CA ALA A 39 -5.00 1.53 10.70
C ALA A 39 -6.51 1.45 10.61
N GLY A 40 -7.10 0.57 11.43
CA GLY A 40 -8.55 0.43 11.50
C GLY A 40 -9.16 -0.38 10.37
N ASN A 41 -8.34 -1.06 9.59
CA ASN A 41 -8.81 -1.88 8.48
C ASN A 41 -8.61 -3.36 8.80
N ASP A 42 -9.61 -4.17 8.45
CA ASP A 42 -9.49 -5.62 8.49
C ASP A 42 -9.19 -6.13 7.09
N TRP A 43 -8.15 -6.93 6.97
CA TRP A 43 -7.82 -7.56 5.70
C TRP A 43 -7.10 -8.88 5.96
N LYS A 44 -7.36 -9.85 5.09
CA LYS A 44 -6.77 -11.18 5.18
C LYS A 44 -5.79 -11.43 4.03
N ASN A 45 -6.06 -10.83 2.89
CA ASN A 45 -5.25 -11.04 1.69
C ASN A 45 -5.31 -9.79 0.81
N GLY A 46 -4.67 -9.86 -0.34
CA GLY A 46 -4.59 -8.72 -1.26
C GLY A 46 -5.94 -8.32 -1.85
N HIS A 47 -6.89 -9.25 -1.96
CA HIS A 47 -8.22 -8.90 -2.46
C HIS A 47 -8.94 -7.97 -1.50
N ASP A 48 -8.81 -8.20 -0.21
CA ASP A 48 -9.38 -7.31 0.80
C ASP A 48 -8.74 -5.93 0.72
N ILE A 49 -7.41 -5.90 0.55
CA ILE A 49 -6.68 -4.64 0.41
C ILE A 49 -7.14 -3.88 -0.82
N ALA A 50 -7.31 -4.57 -1.94
CA ALA A 50 -7.79 -3.93 -3.16
C ALA A 50 -9.16 -3.28 -2.96
N ALA A 51 -10.03 -3.91 -2.18
CA ALA A 51 -11.34 -3.35 -1.87
C ALA A 51 -11.25 -2.11 -0.97
N LEU A 52 -10.17 -1.97 -0.20
CA LEU A 52 -9.97 -0.82 0.67
C LEU A 52 -9.32 0.37 -0.04
N LEU A 53 -8.68 0.13 -1.18
CA LEU A 53 -7.99 1.19 -1.90
C LEU A 53 -8.98 2.19 -2.50
N GLN A 54 -8.65 3.47 -2.37
CA GLN A 54 -9.44 4.56 -2.93
C GLN A 54 -8.58 5.32 -3.94
N PRO A 55 -9.15 5.77 -5.07
CA PRO A 55 -8.38 6.56 -6.02
C PRO A 55 -7.81 7.82 -5.39
N ALA A 56 -6.58 8.15 -5.74
CA ALA A 56 -5.92 9.37 -5.29
C ALA A 56 -5.31 10.08 -6.50
N PRO A 57 -6.14 10.62 -7.42
CA PRO A 57 -5.66 11.11 -8.71
C PRO A 57 -4.76 12.34 -8.61
N HIS A 58 -4.83 13.06 -7.52
CA HIS A 58 -4.03 14.28 -7.34
C HIS A 58 -2.82 14.07 -6.42
N TYR A 59 -2.59 12.83 -6.01
CA TYR A 59 -1.44 12.55 -5.16
C TYR A 59 -0.15 12.70 -5.96
N THR A 60 0.82 13.39 -5.36
CA THR A 60 2.18 13.49 -5.87
C THR A 60 3.12 13.08 -4.74
N PRO A 61 3.91 12.03 -4.93
CA PRO A 61 4.82 11.57 -3.87
C PRO A 61 5.77 12.66 -3.43
N ALA A 62 5.96 12.78 -2.12
CA ALA A 62 6.94 13.70 -1.58
C ALA A 62 8.35 13.22 -1.91
N GLU A 63 9.29 14.16 -2.03
CA GLU A 63 10.68 13.82 -2.27
C GLU A 63 11.23 12.89 -1.19
N LYS A 64 10.79 13.07 0.05
CA LYS A 64 11.24 12.28 1.20
C LYS A 64 10.35 11.09 1.49
N ALA A 65 9.36 10.80 0.65
CA ALA A 65 8.52 9.63 0.87
C ALA A 65 9.38 8.36 0.74
N LYS A 66 9.25 7.48 1.74
CA LYS A 66 9.91 6.19 1.66
C LYS A 66 9.19 5.36 0.60
N THR A 67 9.93 4.82 -0.34
CA THR A 67 9.34 4.08 -1.46
C THR A 67 9.95 2.69 -1.58
N GLU A 68 9.13 1.77 -2.04
CA GLU A 68 9.57 0.45 -2.49
C GLU A 68 9.13 0.32 -3.93
N ARG A 69 10.07 -0.04 -4.79
CA ARG A 69 9.85 -0.10 -6.24
C ARG A 69 9.94 -1.54 -6.72
N ASP A 70 9.74 -1.71 -8.03
CA ASP A 70 9.61 -2.99 -8.71
C ASP A 70 8.33 -3.67 -8.23
N THR A 71 8.05 -4.86 -8.70
CA THR A 71 6.84 -5.56 -8.29
C THR A 71 6.91 -5.88 -6.80
N VAL A 72 6.04 -5.28 -6.01
CA VAL A 72 6.00 -5.50 -4.57
C VAL A 72 4.68 -6.16 -4.17
N ILE A 73 4.73 -6.89 -3.06
CA ILE A 73 3.60 -7.64 -2.53
C ILE A 73 3.04 -6.87 -1.35
N LEU A 74 1.95 -6.13 -1.59
CA LEU A 74 1.46 -5.16 -0.64
C LEU A 74 1.03 -5.76 0.70
N SER A 75 0.32 -6.89 0.69
CA SER A 75 -0.14 -7.48 1.94
C SER A 75 1.02 -7.91 2.83
N PHE A 76 2.08 -8.45 2.24
CA PHE A 76 3.29 -8.81 2.97
C PHE A 76 3.94 -7.59 3.61
N MET A 77 4.09 -6.52 2.85
CA MET A 77 4.72 -5.30 3.34
C MET A 77 3.93 -4.68 4.49
N LEU A 78 2.60 -4.68 4.39
CA LEU A 78 1.76 -4.13 5.45
C LEU A 78 1.86 -4.96 6.74
N ARG A 79 1.96 -6.28 6.62
CA ARG A 79 2.15 -7.14 7.79
C ARG A 79 3.47 -6.86 8.47
N MET A 80 4.52 -6.68 7.68
CA MET A 80 5.84 -6.35 8.23
C MET A 80 5.82 -5.00 8.96
N ALA A 81 5.17 -4.01 8.37
CA ALA A 81 5.06 -2.69 8.99
C ALA A 81 4.28 -2.75 10.31
N ARG A 82 3.19 -3.53 10.34
CA ARG A 82 2.41 -3.71 11.56
C ARG A 82 3.20 -4.39 12.66
N LYS A 83 3.97 -5.40 12.29
CA LYS A 83 4.81 -6.11 13.25
C LYS A 83 5.82 -5.17 13.88
N ASP A 84 6.45 -4.33 13.09
CA ASP A 84 7.40 -3.36 13.59
C ASP A 84 6.76 -2.39 14.58
N GLN A 85 5.52 -1.98 14.31
CA GLN A 85 4.80 -1.09 15.20
C GLN A 85 4.42 -1.77 16.53
N VAL A 86 4.06 -3.03 16.46
CA VAL A 86 3.62 -3.77 17.65
C VAL A 86 4.78 -4.06 18.60
N GLU A 87 5.97 -4.21 18.07
CA GLU A 87 7.16 -4.53 18.89
C GLU A 87 7.68 -3.36 19.72
N LYS A 88 7.08 -2.21 19.57
CA LYS A 88 7.39 -1.09 20.44
C LYS A 88 6.60 -1.21 21.76
#